data_6ebc1bfa12c7df6f78378b7c4ec9bbdf
#
_entry.id   6ebc1bfa12c7df6f78378b7c4ec9bbdf
#
_cell.length_a   1.000
_cell.length_b   1.000
_cell.length_c   1.000
_cell.angle_alpha   90.00
_cell.angle_beta   90.00
_cell.angle_gamma   90.00
#
_symmetry.space_group_name_H-M   'P 1'
#
loop_
_entity.id
_entity.type
_entity.pdbx_description
1 polymer ?
#
loop_
_entity_poly.entity_id
_entity_poly.type
_entity_poly.pdbx_seq_one_letter_code
_entity_poly.pdbx_strand_id
1 'polypeptide(L)'
;MANDAFPGAPDPRGVTAVDGTAKARIERAALMLFAQEGVDAVSTREIASAAQVAEGSIYRHFKSKEVLAEALFEAIHSRLFDLVETALSDAESFEDAVTRVVGVYCQAADEDPALFEYHLIHMFRFGRIDRDGRPDPVTLIAEAIARAMENGDCPPGDPELKAAMALGLVLQPAAHRMAGRLPGLMTTNAPALAHAALAALKAD
;
A
#
# COMPACT_ATOMS: atom_id res chain seq x y z
N MET A 1 -18.95 -19.37 -10.86
CA MET A 1 -18.95 -17.93 -11.11
C MET A 1 -17.50 -17.55 -11.28
N ALA A 2 -17.10 -17.08 -12.45
CA ALA A 2 -15.73 -16.79 -12.79
C ALA A 2 -15.26 -15.58 -11.95
N ASN A 3 -14.07 -15.72 -11.41
CA ASN A 3 -13.34 -14.67 -10.71
C ASN A 3 -12.89 -13.67 -11.79
N ASP A 4 -13.63 -12.57 -11.97
CA ASP A 4 -13.18 -11.43 -12.76
C ASP A 4 -12.08 -10.72 -11.98
N ALA A 5 -10.88 -11.31 -12.01
CA ALA A 5 -9.67 -10.63 -11.61
C ALA A 5 -9.47 -9.44 -12.56
N PHE A 6 -9.26 -8.26 -12.02
CA PHE A 6 -8.94 -7.06 -12.80
C PHE A 6 -7.82 -7.40 -13.79
N PRO A 7 -8.03 -7.24 -15.11
CA PRO A 7 -7.01 -7.53 -16.10
C PRO A 7 -5.89 -6.51 -15.98
N GLY A 8 -4.69 -7.00 -15.66
CA GLY A 8 -3.49 -6.17 -15.64
C GLY A 8 -2.87 -5.90 -14.26
N ALA A 9 -3.39 -6.45 -13.16
CA ALA A 9 -2.73 -6.35 -11.89
C ALA A 9 -1.34 -7.04 -11.95
N PRO A 10 -0.22 -6.33 -11.70
CA PRO A 10 1.09 -6.97 -11.63
C PRO A 10 1.07 -8.03 -10.52
N ASP A 11 1.80 -9.14 -10.75
CA ASP A 11 1.87 -10.29 -9.85
C ASP A 11 2.16 -9.82 -8.40
N PRO A 12 1.25 -10.06 -7.43
CA PRO A 12 1.42 -9.65 -6.03
C PRO A 12 2.68 -10.20 -5.36
N ARG A 13 3.29 -11.21 -5.96
CA ARG A 13 4.53 -11.85 -5.51
C ARG A 13 5.79 -11.01 -5.79
N GLY A 14 5.67 -9.86 -6.48
CA GLY A 14 6.82 -9.08 -6.97
C GLY A 14 7.60 -8.30 -5.92
N VAL A 15 7.05 -7.97 -4.75
CA VAL A 15 7.76 -7.19 -3.71
C VAL A 15 8.63 -8.07 -2.81
N THR A 16 8.22 -9.32 -2.62
CA THR A 16 9.01 -10.33 -1.93
C THR A 16 9.04 -11.58 -2.80
N ALA A 17 9.64 -11.45 -3.99
CA ALA A 17 9.70 -12.54 -4.96
C ALA A 17 10.14 -13.83 -4.28
N VAL A 18 9.33 -14.86 -4.39
CA VAL A 18 9.67 -16.23 -3.96
C VAL A 18 10.60 -16.85 -5.03
N ASP A 19 11.69 -16.14 -5.33
CA ASP A 19 12.72 -16.63 -6.25
C ASP A 19 13.74 -17.53 -5.58
N GLY A 20 13.58 -17.78 -4.27
CA GLY A 20 14.48 -18.64 -3.49
C GLY A 20 15.85 -18.03 -3.20
N THR A 21 16.12 -16.79 -3.63
CA THR A 21 17.39 -16.12 -3.34
C THR A 21 17.54 -15.81 -1.86
N ALA A 22 18.77 -15.70 -1.37
CA ALA A 22 19.04 -15.31 0.00
C ALA A 22 18.46 -13.91 0.31
N LYS A 23 18.50 -13.00 -0.67
CA LYS A 23 17.94 -11.65 -0.55
C LYS A 23 16.44 -11.71 -0.32
N ALA A 24 15.67 -12.40 -1.18
CA ALA A 24 14.22 -12.53 -1.06
C ALA A 24 13.78 -13.18 0.26
N ARG A 25 14.52 -14.20 0.74
CA ARG A 25 14.25 -14.81 2.04
C ARG A 25 14.50 -13.86 3.20
N ILE A 26 15.56 -13.03 3.14
CA ILE A 26 15.85 -11.99 4.13
C ILE A 26 14.74 -10.94 4.14
N GLU A 27 14.35 -10.44 2.97
CA GLU A 27 13.29 -9.45 2.82
C GLU A 27 11.95 -9.95 3.38
N ARG A 28 11.56 -11.18 3.04
CA ARG A 28 10.31 -11.78 3.55
C ARG A 28 10.35 -12.02 5.06
N ALA A 29 11.45 -12.54 5.60
CA ALA A 29 11.61 -12.76 7.03
C ALA A 29 11.59 -11.43 7.81
N ALA A 30 12.30 -10.41 7.30
CA ALA A 30 12.31 -9.08 7.91
C ALA A 30 10.92 -8.45 7.89
N LEU A 31 10.21 -8.52 6.77
CA LEU A 31 8.84 -8.01 6.64
C LEU A 31 7.92 -8.61 7.71
N MET A 32 7.92 -9.94 7.85
CA MET A 32 7.05 -10.63 8.82
C MET A 32 7.37 -10.24 10.26
N LEU A 33 8.65 -10.18 10.61
CA LEU A 33 9.09 -9.79 11.96
C LEU A 33 8.79 -8.29 12.23
N PHE A 34 9.08 -7.42 11.27
CA PHE A 34 8.83 -5.98 11.43
C PHE A 34 7.34 -5.64 11.53
N ALA A 35 6.48 -6.35 10.81
CA ALA A 35 5.04 -6.18 10.93
C ALA A 35 4.51 -6.62 12.31
N GLN A 36 5.09 -7.68 12.90
CA GLN A 36 4.63 -8.23 14.18
C GLN A 36 5.20 -7.49 15.39
N GLU A 37 6.47 -7.13 15.36
CA GLU A 37 7.23 -6.67 16.54
C GLU A 37 7.74 -5.23 16.39
N GLY A 38 7.70 -4.68 15.19
CA GLY A 38 8.28 -3.37 14.84
C GLY A 38 9.79 -3.46 14.54
N VAL A 39 10.26 -2.51 13.72
CA VAL A 39 11.67 -2.48 13.25
C VAL A 39 12.67 -2.41 14.42
N ASP A 40 12.35 -1.63 15.46
CA ASP A 40 13.30 -1.36 16.53
C ASP A 40 13.51 -2.57 17.46
N ALA A 41 12.48 -3.41 17.64
CA ALA A 41 12.53 -4.59 18.51
C ALA A 41 13.29 -5.78 17.88
N VAL A 42 13.26 -5.91 16.55
CA VAL A 42 13.83 -7.05 15.82
C VAL A 42 15.33 -6.89 15.61
N SER A 43 16.10 -7.97 15.85
CA SER A 43 17.53 -8.02 15.58
C SER A 43 17.86 -8.65 14.22
N THR A 44 19.04 -8.33 13.66
CA THR A 44 19.54 -8.97 12.44
C THR A 44 19.72 -10.48 12.59
N ARG A 45 20.04 -10.95 13.81
CA ARG A 45 20.18 -12.38 14.13
C ARG A 45 18.84 -13.12 14.02
N GLU A 46 17.74 -12.51 14.48
CA GLU A 46 16.38 -13.07 14.36
C GLU A 46 15.96 -13.14 12.89
N ILE A 47 16.23 -12.07 12.12
CA ILE A 47 15.97 -12.06 10.67
C ILE A 47 16.76 -13.16 9.98
N ALA A 48 18.07 -13.32 10.28
CA ALA A 48 18.90 -14.35 9.67
C ALA A 48 18.40 -15.77 10.00
N SER A 49 18.00 -15.99 11.26
CA SER A 49 17.42 -17.26 11.71
C SER A 49 16.12 -17.58 10.97
N ALA A 50 15.20 -16.63 10.89
CA ALA A 50 13.92 -16.79 10.19
C ALA A 50 14.10 -16.99 8.67
N ALA A 51 15.07 -16.30 8.06
CA ALA A 51 15.43 -16.44 6.65
C ALA A 51 16.26 -17.72 6.33
N GLN A 52 16.69 -18.45 7.35
CA GLN A 52 17.58 -19.61 7.22
C GLN A 52 18.88 -19.28 6.45
N VAL A 53 19.53 -18.18 6.85
CA VAL A 53 20.82 -17.74 6.30
C VAL A 53 21.82 -17.45 7.43
N ALA A 54 23.10 -17.38 7.10
CA ALA A 54 24.09 -16.84 8.04
C ALA A 54 23.87 -15.34 8.24
N GLU A 55 24.04 -14.81 9.46
CA GLU A 55 23.84 -13.39 9.78
C GLU A 55 24.65 -12.46 8.87
N GLY A 56 25.90 -12.84 8.55
CA GLY A 56 26.73 -12.10 7.60
C GLY A 56 26.16 -12.00 6.17
N SER A 57 25.15 -12.82 5.82
CA SER A 57 24.46 -12.71 4.54
C SER A 57 23.57 -11.47 4.46
N ILE A 58 23.03 -11.01 5.59
CA ILE A 58 22.25 -9.78 5.64
C ILE A 58 23.12 -8.59 5.22
N TYR A 59 24.31 -8.48 5.82
CA TYR A 59 25.24 -7.38 5.57
C TYR A 59 25.85 -7.36 4.16
N ARG A 60 25.76 -8.48 3.42
CA ARG A 60 26.11 -8.51 1.99
C ARG A 60 25.07 -7.83 1.10
N HIS A 61 23.81 -7.80 1.54
CA HIS A 61 22.71 -7.23 0.79
C HIS A 61 22.28 -5.84 1.30
N PHE A 62 22.36 -5.64 2.64
CA PHE A 62 21.87 -4.42 3.29
C PHE A 62 22.91 -3.95 4.32
N LYS A 63 23.26 -2.66 4.28
CA LYS A 63 24.29 -2.07 5.14
C LYS A 63 23.89 -2.09 6.63
N SER A 64 22.60 -2.00 6.92
CA SER A 64 22.02 -2.07 8.26
C SER A 64 20.58 -2.59 8.23
N LYS A 65 20.03 -2.85 9.40
CA LYS A 65 18.61 -3.21 9.60
C LYS A 65 17.68 -2.09 9.12
N GLU A 66 18.04 -0.85 9.40
CA GLU A 66 17.29 0.34 9.01
C GLU A 66 17.23 0.49 7.49
N VAL A 67 18.36 0.25 6.79
CA VAL A 67 18.42 0.24 5.32
C VAL A 67 17.57 -0.87 4.74
N LEU A 68 17.52 -2.05 5.37
CA LEU A 68 16.60 -3.12 4.97
C LEU A 68 15.14 -2.70 5.17
N ALA A 69 14.81 -2.08 6.31
CA ALA A 69 13.46 -1.61 6.60
C ALA A 69 13.00 -0.53 5.60
N GLU A 70 13.87 0.41 5.28
CA GLU A 70 13.62 1.45 4.27
C GLU A 70 13.44 0.85 2.87
N ALA A 71 14.30 -0.09 2.47
CA ALA A 71 14.20 -0.76 1.18
C ALA A 71 12.89 -1.56 1.02
N LEU A 72 12.41 -2.21 2.10
CA LEU A 72 11.11 -2.88 2.12
C LEU A 72 9.97 -1.86 1.95
N PHE A 73 10.00 -0.76 2.69
CA PHE A 73 8.99 0.29 2.56
C PHE A 73 8.96 0.84 1.13
N GLU A 74 10.12 1.15 0.56
CA GLU A 74 10.23 1.70 -0.79
C GLU A 74 9.67 0.76 -1.85
N ALA A 75 9.99 -0.53 -1.75
CA ALA A 75 9.47 -1.53 -2.68
C ALA A 75 7.93 -1.61 -2.67
N ILE A 76 7.34 -1.59 -1.47
CA ILE A 76 5.87 -1.60 -1.29
C ILE A 76 5.25 -0.31 -1.81
N HIS A 77 5.86 0.82 -1.45
CA HIS A 77 5.38 2.15 -1.79
C HIS A 77 5.37 2.37 -3.32
N SER A 78 6.46 2.00 -3.99
CA SER A 78 6.54 2.05 -5.45
C SER A 78 5.50 1.17 -6.13
N ARG A 79 5.25 -0.02 -5.59
CA ARG A 79 4.21 -0.90 -6.12
C ARG A 79 2.82 -0.30 -5.99
N LEU A 80 2.48 0.28 -4.82
CA LEU A 80 1.20 0.97 -4.63
C LEU A 80 1.07 2.16 -5.58
N PHE A 81 2.16 2.91 -5.80
CA PHE A 81 2.19 4.00 -6.77
C PHE A 81 1.80 3.48 -8.18
N ASP A 82 2.48 2.45 -8.68
CA ASP A 82 2.23 1.89 -10.02
C ASP A 82 0.79 1.37 -10.17
N LEU A 83 0.24 0.76 -9.12
CA LEU A 83 -1.16 0.28 -9.10
C LEU A 83 -2.17 1.43 -9.12
N VAL A 84 -1.93 2.48 -8.33
CA VAL A 84 -2.80 3.68 -8.30
C VAL A 84 -2.71 4.44 -9.62
N GLU A 85 -1.50 4.62 -10.17
CA GLU A 85 -1.30 5.26 -11.47
C GLU A 85 -2.07 4.52 -12.58
N THR A 86 -1.96 3.18 -12.62
CA THR A 86 -2.71 2.35 -13.56
C THR A 86 -4.22 2.51 -13.36
N ALA A 87 -4.70 2.42 -12.13
CA ALA A 87 -6.12 2.55 -11.81
C ALA A 87 -6.70 3.90 -12.25
N LEU A 88 -5.92 4.98 -12.09
CA LEU A 88 -6.31 6.33 -12.51
C LEU A 88 -6.26 6.49 -14.04
N SER A 89 -5.26 5.90 -14.71
CA SER A 89 -5.10 6.01 -16.17
C SER A 89 -6.15 5.22 -16.95
N ASP A 90 -6.59 4.09 -16.41
CA ASP A 90 -7.59 3.21 -17.03
C ASP A 90 -9.04 3.62 -16.72
N ALA A 91 -9.23 4.64 -15.90
CA ALA A 91 -10.56 5.07 -15.48
C ALA A 91 -11.30 5.85 -16.59
N GLU A 92 -12.57 5.51 -16.80
CA GLU A 92 -13.45 6.15 -17.80
C GLU A 92 -14.16 7.40 -17.26
N SER A 93 -14.22 7.55 -15.91
CA SER A 93 -14.85 8.68 -15.22
C SER A 93 -14.22 8.89 -13.84
N PHE A 94 -14.55 10.02 -13.20
CA PHE A 94 -14.10 10.27 -11.82
C PHE A 94 -14.65 9.23 -10.83
N GLU A 95 -15.90 8.82 -10.98
CA GLU A 95 -16.50 7.77 -10.16
C GLU A 95 -15.80 6.41 -10.35
N ASP A 96 -15.44 6.07 -11.59
CA ASP A 96 -14.71 4.87 -11.92
C ASP A 96 -13.29 4.93 -11.33
N ALA A 97 -12.61 6.07 -11.42
CA ALA A 97 -11.30 6.29 -10.82
C ALA A 97 -11.31 6.04 -9.31
N VAL A 98 -12.28 6.62 -8.58
CA VAL A 98 -12.43 6.38 -7.14
C VAL A 98 -12.69 4.91 -6.83
N THR A 99 -13.56 4.26 -7.60
CA THR A 99 -13.90 2.84 -7.41
C THR A 99 -12.68 1.95 -7.62
N ARG A 100 -11.90 2.19 -8.66
CA ARG A 100 -10.67 1.44 -8.98
C ARG A 100 -9.60 1.63 -7.91
N VAL A 101 -9.35 2.88 -7.49
CA VAL A 101 -8.36 3.18 -6.44
C VAL A 101 -8.73 2.51 -5.12
N VAL A 102 -9.99 2.59 -4.70
CA VAL A 102 -10.48 1.87 -3.51
C VAL A 102 -10.29 0.36 -3.66
N GLY A 103 -10.56 -0.19 -4.84
CA GLY A 103 -10.33 -1.60 -5.19
C GLY A 103 -8.87 -2.00 -5.03
N VAL A 104 -7.93 -1.19 -5.52
CA VAL A 104 -6.47 -1.41 -5.39
C VAL A 104 -6.07 -1.54 -3.92
N TYR A 105 -6.48 -0.62 -3.05
CA TYR A 105 -6.14 -0.68 -1.63
C TYR A 105 -6.78 -1.88 -0.92
N CYS A 106 -8.04 -2.20 -1.23
CA CYS A 106 -8.72 -3.36 -0.66
C CYS A 106 -8.04 -4.66 -1.09
N GLN A 107 -7.67 -4.79 -2.36
CA GLN A 107 -6.98 -5.96 -2.89
C GLN A 107 -5.58 -6.10 -2.28
N ALA A 108 -4.80 -5.03 -2.20
CA ALA A 108 -3.48 -5.04 -1.57
C ALA A 108 -3.55 -5.50 -0.10
N ALA A 109 -4.57 -5.06 0.65
CA ALA A 109 -4.79 -5.47 2.04
C ALA A 109 -5.17 -6.96 2.18
N ASP A 110 -5.80 -7.56 1.18
CA ASP A 110 -6.21 -8.97 1.19
C ASP A 110 -5.11 -9.91 0.68
N GLU A 111 -4.34 -9.49 -0.33
CA GLU A 111 -3.32 -10.32 -0.97
C GLU A 111 -2.09 -10.55 -0.07
N ASP A 112 -1.60 -9.52 0.60
CA ASP A 112 -0.49 -9.64 1.56
C ASP A 112 -0.74 -8.73 2.77
N PRO A 113 -1.49 -9.21 3.78
CA PRO A 113 -1.81 -8.42 4.96
C PRO A 113 -0.58 -7.92 5.72
N ALA A 114 0.50 -8.71 5.79
CA ALA A 114 1.72 -8.30 6.49
C ALA A 114 2.45 -7.15 5.76
N LEU A 115 2.45 -7.21 4.43
CA LEU A 115 3.00 -6.17 3.57
C LEU A 115 2.21 -4.87 3.73
N PHE A 116 0.90 -4.95 3.68
CA PHE A 116 0.00 -3.80 3.80
C PHE A 116 0.08 -3.18 5.21
N GLU A 117 0.11 -4.01 6.26
CA GLU A 117 0.30 -3.58 7.64
C GLU A 117 1.62 -2.83 7.83
N TYR A 118 2.71 -3.40 7.33
CA TYR A 118 4.02 -2.77 7.37
C TYR A 118 4.00 -1.39 6.71
N HIS A 119 3.38 -1.26 5.54
CA HIS A 119 3.25 0.02 4.84
C HIS A 119 2.45 1.04 5.67
N LEU A 120 1.28 0.65 6.21
CA LEU A 120 0.44 1.54 7.02
C LEU A 120 1.16 2.05 8.27
N ILE A 121 1.83 1.17 9.01
CA ILE A 121 2.52 1.54 10.25
C ILE A 121 3.70 2.48 9.96
N HIS A 122 4.38 2.28 8.84
CA HIS A 122 5.63 2.98 8.55
C HIS A 122 5.47 4.17 7.58
N MET A 123 4.27 4.45 7.08
CA MET A 123 4.04 5.56 6.13
C MET A 123 4.47 6.93 6.69
N PHE A 124 4.32 7.17 8.01
CA PHE A 124 4.76 8.42 8.64
C PHE A 124 6.27 8.47 8.88
N ARG A 125 6.93 7.32 9.02
CA ARG A 125 8.37 7.22 9.24
C ARG A 125 9.15 7.40 7.92
N PHE A 126 8.69 6.75 6.85
CA PHE A 126 9.40 6.67 5.58
C PHE A 126 8.70 7.43 4.43
N GLY A 127 7.45 7.84 4.58
CA GLY A 127 6.67 8.51 3.55
C GLY A 127 7.22 9.89 3.11
N ARG A 128 8.08 10.51 3.94
CA ARG A 128 8.72 11.80 3.64
C ARG A 128 10.11 11.68 3.00
N ILE A 129 10.56 10.49 2.65
CA ILE A 129 11.85 10.31 1.98
C ILE A 129 11.71 10.82 0.55
N ASP A 130 12.62 11.72 0.15
CA ASP A 130 12.71 12.17 -1.24
C ASP A 130 13.09 10.97 -2.13
N ARG A 131 12.26 10.70 -3.11
CA ARG A 131 12.37 9.59 -4.05
C ARG A 131 12.74 10.09 -5.43
N ASP A 132 13.78 10.91 -5.51
CA ASP A 132 14.28 11.47 -6.79
C ASP A 132 13.17 12.24 -7.56
N GLY A 133 12.30 12.95 -6.83
CA GLY A 133 11.18 13.71 -7.37
C GLY A 133 9.99 12.86 -7.84
N ARG A 134 9.96 11.55 -7.55
CA ARG A 134 8.80 10.70 -7.85
C ARG A 134 7.69 11.00 -6.84
N PRO A 135 6.47 11.36 -7.29
CA PRO A 135 5.36 11.60 -6.39
C PRO A 135 4.98 10.33 -5.62
N ASP A 136 4.35 10.48 -4.48
CA ASP A 136 3.78 9.35 -3.76
C ASP A 136 2.35 9.03 -4.24
N PRO A 137 1.77 7.84 -3.86
CA PRO A 137 0.41 7.48 -4.26
C PRO A 137 -0.66 8.48 -3.82
N VAL A 138 -0.46 9.17 -2.67
CA VAL A 138 -1.41 10.17 -2.15
C VAL A 138 -1.40 11.41 -3.03
N THR A 139 -0.22 11.85 -3.47
CA THR A 139 -0.08 12.97 -4.42
C THR A 139 -0.80 12.69 -5.73
N LEU A 140 -0.68 11.48 -6.30
CA LEU A 140 -1.43 11.10 -7.51
C LEU A 140 -2.94 11.22 -7.32
N ILE A 141 -3.44 10.77 -6.17
CA ILE A 141 -4.87 10.84 -5.83
C ILE A 141 -5.31 12.29 -5.68
N ALA A 142 -4.53 13.13 -4.98
CA ALA A 142 -4.84 14.56 -4.80
C ALA A 142 -4.85 15.31 -6.14
N GLU A 143 -3.90 15.03 -7.03
CA GLU A 143 -3.87 15.58 -8.39
C GLU A 143 -5.08 15.12 -9.22
N ALA A 144 -5.51 13.87 -9.11
CA ALA A 144 -6.71 13.39 -9.78
C ALA A 144 -7.98 14.08 -9.26
N ILE A 145 -8.07 14.31 -7.96
CA ILE A 145 -9.16 15.07 -7.33
C ILE A 145 -9.14 16.54 -7.80
N ALA A 146 -7.96 17.16 -7.86
CA ALA A 146 -7.83 18.55 -8.35
C ALA A 146 -8.34 18.66 -9.80
N ARG A 147 -7.96 17.74 -10.67
CA ARG A 147 -8.48 17.69 -12.05
C ARG A 147 -10.00 17.49 -12.10
N ALA A 148 -10.56 16.64 -11.23
CA ALA A 148 -12.00 16.43 -11.13
C ALA A 148 -12.75 17.70 -10.67
N MET A 149 -12.15 18.50 -9.78
CA MET A 149 -12.70 19.83 -9.40
C MET A 149 -12.69 20.81 -10.58
N GLU A 150 -11.60 20.86 -11.35
CA GLU A 150 -11.50 21.72 -12.54
C GLU A 150 -12.54 21.34 -13.61
N ASN A 151 -12.85 20.05 -13.75
CA ASN A 151 -13.84 19.54 -14.70
C ASN A 151 -15.28 19.68 -14.20
N GLY A 152 -15.49 19.99 -12.91
CA GLY A 152 -16.82 20.06 -12.30
C GLY A 152 -17.39 18.70 -11.83
N ASP A 153 -16.58 17.64 -11.83
CA ASP A 153 -16.97 16.31 -11.36
C ASP A 153 -16.95 16.19 -9.83
N CYS A 154 -16.22 17.11 -9.18
CA CYS A 154 -16.06 17.19 -7.73
C CYS A 154 -16.21 18.66 -7.28
N PRO A 155 -16.93 18.96 -6.18
CA PRO A 155 -17.01 20.32 -5.64
C PRO A 155 -15.63 20.90 -5.30
N PRO A 156 -15.43 22.22 -5.45
CA PRO A 156 -14.17 22.87 -5.12
C PRO A 156 -13.82 22.69 -3.64
N GLY A 157 -12.50 22.68 -3.33
CA GLY A 157 -12.00 22.51 -1.99
C GLY A 157 -10.48 22.31 -1.97
N ASP A 158 -9.96 21.80 -0.87
CA ASP A 158 -8.56 21.42 -0.76
C ASP A 158 -8.39 19.95 -1.25
N PRO A 159 -7.66 19.69 -2.34
CA PRO A 159 -7.50 18.35 -2.90
C PRO A 159 -6.75 17.40 -1.95
N GLU A 160 -5.79 17.91 -1.16
CA GLU A 160 -5.05 17.10 -0.16
C GLU A 160 -5.97 16.67 0.97
N LEU A 161 -6.81 17.56 1.48
CA LEU A 161 -7.80 17.22 2.50
C LEU A 161 -8.79 16.18 1.98
N LYS A 162 -9.31 16.37 0.76
CA LYS A 162 -10.24 15.42 0.14
C LYS A 162 -9.59 14.05 -0.09
N ALA A 163 -8.33 14.00 -0.54
CA ALA A 163 -7.57 12.76 -0.66
C ALA A 163 -7.40 12.06 0.69
N ALA A 164 -7.03 12.80 1.74
CA ALA A 164 -6.89 12.26 3.08
C ALA A 164 -8.21 11.71 3.63
N MET A 165 -9.34 12.39 3.40
CA MET A 165 -10.66 11.91 3.80
C MET A 165 -11.04 10.62 3.07
N ALA A 166 -10.89 10.58 1.75
CA ALA A 166 -11.21 9.40 0.93
C ALA A 166 -10.35 8.20 1.32
N LEU A 167 -9.03 8.39 1.47
CA LEU A 167 -8.12 7.35 1.93
C LEU A 167 -8.44 6.89 3.35
N GLY A 168 -8.78 7.80 4.26
CA GLY A 168 -9.18 7.47 5.63
C GLY A 168 -10.35 6.50 5.68
N LEU A 169 -11.31 6.62 4.77
CA LEU A 169 -12.45 5.71 4.65
C LEU A 169 -12.07 4.28 4.22
N VAL A 170 -10.89 4.09 3.65
CA VAL A 170 -10.38 2.76 3.25
C VAL A 170 -9.34 2.25 4.26
N LEU A 171 -8.38 3.10 4.63
CA LEU A 171 -7.25 2.70 5.45
C LEU A 171 -7.67 2.42 6.91
N GLN A 172 -8.64 3.16 7.45
CA GLN A 172 -9.11 2.93 8.81
C GLN A 172 -9.87 1.60 8.97
N PRO A 173 -10.79 1.19 8.08
CA PRO A 173 -11.35 -0.16 8.09
C PRO A 173 -10.29 -1.25 7.92
N ALA A 174 -9.28 -1.04 7.07
CA ALA A 174 -8.18 -1.99 6.92
C ALA A 174 -7.40 -2.16 8.24
N ALA A 175 -7.06 -1.06 8.93
CA ALA A 175 -6.43 -1.11 10.26
C ALA A 175 -7.30 -1.81 11.30
N HIS A 176 -8.63 -1.62 11.28
CA HIS A 176 -9.55 -2.33 12.17
C HIS A 176 -9.63 -3.84 11.86
N ARG A 177 -9.53 -4.21 10.59
CA ARG A 177 -9.44 -5.63 10.19
C ARG A 177 -8.15 -6.27 10.69
N MET A 178 -7.00 -5.61 10.52
CA MET A 178 -5.70 -6.07 11.02
C MET A 178 -5.73 -6.26 12.55
N ALA A 179 -6.41 -5.37 13.27
CA ALA A 179 -6.65 -5.50 14.71
C ALA A 179 -7.69 -6.56 15.10
N GLY A 180 -8.20 -7.35 14.16
CA GLY A 180 -9.20 -8.40 14.40
C GLY A 180 -10.61 -7.90 14.77
N ARG A 181 -10.89 -6.61 14.55
CA ARG A 181 -12.20 -6.00 14.87
C ARG A 181 -13.22 -6.14 13.74
N LEU A 182 -12.76 -6.24 12.49
CA LEU A 182 -13.60 -6.45 11.33
C LEU A 182 -13.28 -7.81 10.71
N PRO A 183 -14.26 -8.71 10.56
CA PRO A 183 -14.06 -9.99 9.89
C PRO A 183 -14.12 -9.85 8.36
N GLY A 184 -13.63 -10.87 7.65
CA GLY A 184 -13.76 -10.99 6.20
C GLY A 184 -12.70 -10.26 5.40
N LEU A 185 -12.89 -10.23 4.08
CA LEU A 185 -11.98 -9.59 3.14
C LEU A 185 -12.35 -8.11 2.94
N MET A 186 -11.34 -7.27 2.72
CA MET A 186 -11.55 -5.86 2.37
C MET A 186 -12.25 -5.72 1.02
N THR A 187 -11.91 -6.59 0.07
CA THR A 187 -12.53 -6.62 -1.27
C THR A 187 -14.03 -6.85 -1.23
N THR A 188 -14.54 -7.60 -0.24
CA THR A 188 -15.99 -7.78 -0.04
C THR A 188 -16.68 -6.45 0.30
N ASN A 189 -15.98 -5.54 0.98
CA ASN A 189 -16.50 -4.24 1.38
C ASN A 189 -16.15 -3.11 0.39
N ALA A 190 -15.34 -3.39 -0.64
CA ALA A 190 -14.86 -2.36 -1.58
C ALA A 190 -15.99 -1.54 -2.22
N PRO A 191 -17.14 -2.10 -2.65
CA PRO A 191 -18.24 -1.29 -3.20
C PRO A 191 -18.82 -0.30 -2.19
N ALA A 192 -18.97 -0.70 -0.92
CA ALA A 192 -19.49 0.18 0.12
C ALA A 192 -18.48 1.29 0.47
N LEU A 193 -17.17 0.96 0.52
CA LEU A 193 -16.10 1.92 0.76
C LEU A 193 -15.96 2.92 -0.38
N ALA A 194 -16.06 2.46 -1.63
CA ALA A 194 -16.06 3.35 -2.80
C ALA A 194 -17.25 4.31 -2.80
N HIS A 195 -18.44 3.81 -2.47
CA HIS A 195 -19.63 4.65 -2.34
C HIS A 195 -19.44 5.72 -1.25
N ALA A 196 -18.92 5.35 -0.08
CA ALA A 196 -18.65 6.29 1.00
C ALA A 196 -17.58 7.33 0.62
N ALA A 197 -16.50 6.91 -0.07
CA ALA A 197 -15.45 7.80 -0.56
C ALA A 197 -16.02 8.81 -1.57
N LEU A 198 -16.82 8.36 -2.53
CA LEU A 198 -17.50 9.22 -3.49
C LEU A 198 -18.44 10.22 -2.81
N ALA A 199 -19.22 9.78 -1.82
CA ALA A 199 -20.10 10.67 -1.05
C ALA A 199 -19.29 11.75 -0.31
N ALA A 200 -18.18 11.39 0.31
CA ALA A 200 -17.30 12.34 0.99
C ALA A 200 -16.64 13.35 0.01
N LEU A 201 -16.21 12.88 -1.16
CA LEU A 201 -15.61 13.75 -2.20
C LEU A 201 -16.62 14.71 -2.83
N LYS A 202 -17.89 14.32 -2.93
CA LYS A 202 -18.98 15.12 -3.48
C LYS A 202 -19.72 15.99 -2.44
N ALA A 203 -19.32 15.91 -1.17
CA ALA A 203 -19.82 16.82 -0.15
C ALA A 203 -19.24 18.23 -0.32
N ASP A 204 -20.10 19.26 -0.12
CA ASP A 204 -19.73 20.69 -0.13
C ASP A 204 -18.92 21.07 1.13
#